data_6aa428fa72f37dabb43c3b48de2b1548
#
_entry.id   6aa428fa72f37dabb43c3b48de2b1548
#
_cell.length_a   1.000
_cell.length_b   1.000
_cell.length_c   1.000
_cell.angle_alpha   90.00
_cell.angle_beta   90.00
_cell.angle_gamma   90.00
#
_symmetry.space_group_name_H-M   'P 1'
#
loop_
_entity.id
_entity.type
_entity.pdbx_description
1 polymer ?
#
loop_
_entity_poly.entity_id
_entity_poly.type
_entity_poly.pdbx_seq_one_letter_code
_entity_poly.pdbx_strand_id
1 'polypeptide(L)'
;MFDGCTKLTSLNLPNFETKSLQSMDNIFKNCISLKNINIPKLKTSQITSMNNLFFNCTSLISLDLSGFDTAKVSTFNGMFQYCESLINIKLDNWDTSYVSKMESMFEGCKKITSLDLSKFDSHLVTSMGKMFKNCNGLESLDISNFNTELVTDMTEMFYSVNNLKQLDLSSFDTRKVNKYTDIFGGNNNLEININKDKNPNIILNLPEGVIINEKS
;
A
#
# COMPACT_ATOMS: atom_id res chain seq x y z
N MET A 1 -10.92 -13.70 13.05
CA MET A 1 -12.38 -13.85 13.40
C MET A 1 -13.19 -14.23 12.18
N PHE A 2 -13.14 -13.47 11.07
CA PHE A 2 -13.85 -13.79 9.82
C PHE A 2 -12.92 -14.38 8.74
N ASP A 3 -11.71 -14.77 9.09
CA ASP A 3 -10.76 -15.35 8.13
C ASP A 3 -11.39 -16.57 7.43
N GLY A 4 -11.30 -16.60 6.11
CA GLY A 4 -11.86 -17.67 5.29
C GLY A 4 -13.39 -17.69 5.17
N CYS A 5 -14.09 -16.62 5.57
CA CYS A 5 -15.54 -16.51 5.37
C CYS A 5 -15.87 -16.27 3.88
N THR A 6 -15.58 -17.26 3.04
CA THR A 6 -15.64 -17.16 1.56
C THR A 6 -17.03 -16.87 0.99
N LYS A 7 -18.11 -17.16 1.74
CA LYS A 7 -19.50 -16.92 1.32
C LYS A 7 -20.07 -15.61 1.85
N LEU A 8 -19.33 -14.88 2.71
CA LEU A 8 -19.77 -13.61 3.27
C LEU A 8 -19.79 -12.53 2.20
N THR A 9 -20.95 -11.98 1.85
CA THR A 9 -21.09 -10.98 0.78
C THR A 9 -21.16 -9.55 1.30
N SER A 10 -21.66 -9.36 2.51
CA SER A 10 -21.72 -8.06 3.18
C SER A 10 -21.64 -8.23 4.70
N LEU A 11 -21.11 -7.22 5.37
CA LEU A 11 -20.99 -7.22 6.83
C LEU A 11 -21.28 -5.82 7.38
N ASN A 12 -22.11 -5.76 8.41
CA ASN A 12 -22.43 -4.52 9.11
C ASN A 12 -22.17 -4.70 10.61
N LEU A 13 -21.18 -3.99 11.14
CA LEU A 13 -20.74 -4.05 12.53
C LEU A 13 -20.75 -2.67 13.19
N PRO A 14 -21.92 -2.01 13.34
CA PRO A 14 -21.99 -0.61 13.77
C PRO A 14 -21.52 -0.39 15.22
N ASN A 15 -21.57 -1.41 16.07
CA ASN A 15 -21.24 -1.35 17.49
C ASN A 15 -20.27 -2.46 17.93
N PHE A 16 -19.38 -2.88 17.01
CA PHE A 16 -18.43 -3.93 17.33
C PHE A 16 -17.38 -3.40 18.33
N GLU A 17 -17.31 -4.02 19.48
CA GLU A 17 -16.38 -3.61 20.56
C GLU A 17 -14.98 -4.17 20.31
N THR A 18 -14.03 -3.27 20.10
CA THR A 18 -12.63 -3.59 19.83
C THR A 18 -11.67 -3.05 20.89
N LYS A 19 -12.20 -2.54 22.02
CA LYS A 19 -11.41 -1.87 23.06
C LYS A 19 -10.26 -2.69 23.64
N SER A 20 -10.40 -4.03 23.68
CA SER A 20 -9.38 -4.95 24.21
C SER A 20 -8.49 -5.54 23.12
N LEU A 21 -8.76 -5.28 21.84
CA LEU A 21 -7.93 -5.79 20.75
C LEU A 21 -6.63 -4.98 20.65
N GLN A 22 -5.52 -5.68 20.53
CA GLN A 22 -4.20 -5.12 20.25
C GLN A 22 -3.76 -5.38 18.81
N SER A 23 -4.37 -6.35 18.13
CA SER A 23 -4.11 -6.68 16.74
C SER A 23 -5.42 -6.90 15.98
N MET A 24 -5.43 -6.44 14.73
CA MET A 24 -6.48 -6.73 13.75
C MET A 24 -5.96 -7.61 12.61
N ASP A 25 -4.84 -8.31 12.82
CA ASP A 25 -4.23 -9.16 11.80
C ASP A 25 -5.21 -10.23 11.31
N ASN A 26 -5.34 -10.36 10.00
CA ASN A 26 -6.11 -11.39 9.31
C ASN A 26 -7.62 -11.41 9.63
N ILE A 27 -8.21 -10.38 10.24
CA ILE A 27 -9.64 -10.44 10.67
C ILE A 27 -10.56 -10.77 9.50
N PHE A 28 -10.39 -10.15 8.35
CA PHE A 28 -11.20 -10.36 7.14
C PHE A 28 -10.43 -11.05 6.01
N LYS A 29 -9.30 -11.66 6.32
CA LYS A 29 -8.48 -12.37 5.34
C LYS A 29 -9.31 -13.44 4.62
N ASN A 30 -9.14 -13.55 3.28
CA ASN A 30 -9.83 -14.53 2.43
C ASN A 30 -11.37 -14.44 2.44
N CYS A 31 -11.95 -13.29 2.77
CA CYS A 31 -13.37 -13.03 2.57
C CYS A 31 -13.64 -12.70 1.09
N ILE A 32 -13.43 -13.67 0.20
CA ILE A 32 -13.37 -13.48 -1.25
C ILE A 32 -14.67 -12.94 -1.87
N SER A 33 -15.83 -13.20 -1.27
CA SER A 33 -17.13 -12.73 -1.75
C SER A 33 -17.58 -11.42 -1.11
N LEU A 34 -16.81 -10.86 -0.14
CA LEU A 34 -17.17 -9.65 0.59
C LEU A 34 -17.12 -8.44 -0.34
N LYS A 35 -18.29 -7.85 -0.64
CA LYS A 35 -18.43 -6.67 -1.52
C LYS A 35 -18.46 -5.38 -0.74
N ASN A 36 -19.12 -5.39 0.42
CA ASN A 36 -19.35 -4.21 1.24
C ASN A 36 -19.14 -4.55 2.72
N ILE A 37 -18.48 -3.65 3.42
CA ILE A 37 -18.33 -3.72 4.86
C ILE A 37 -18.60 -2.35 5.48
N ASN A 38 -19.40 -2.31 6.53
CA ASN A 38 -19.69 -1.11 7.30
C ASN A 38 -19.22 -1.28 8.74
N ILE A 39 -18.17 -0.55 9.11
CA ILE A 39 -17.45 -0.63 10.39
C ILE A 39 -17.15 0.76 10.97
N PRO A 40 -18.15 1.67 11.05
CA PRO A 40 -17.90 3.11 11.25
C PRO A 40 -17.38 3.50 12.62
N LYS A 41 -17.48 2.64 13.62
CA LYS A 41 -17.19 2.96 15.04
C LYS A 41 -16.19 1.99 15.68
N LEU A 42 -15.34 1.35 14.89
CA LEU A 42 -14.30 0.51 15.48
C LEU A 42 -13.32 1.38 16.27
N LYS A 43 -13.13 1.03 17.55
CA LYS A 43 -12.13 1.68 18.39
C LYS A 43 -10.77 1.03 18.16
N THR A 44 -9.92 1.65 17.37
CA THR A 44 -8.63 1.09 16.96
C THR A 44 -7.43 1.69 17.69
N SER A 45 -7.65 2.59 18.65
CA SER A 45 -6.59 3.30 19.39
C SER A 45 -5.60 2.43 20.18
N GLN A 46 -5.90 1.14 20.37
CA GLN A 46 -4.98 0.19 21.01
C GLN A 46 -4.38 -0.81 20.02
N ILE A 47 -4.72 -0.71 18.73
CA ILE A 47 -4.22 -1.62 17.69
C ILE A 47 -2.79 -1.26 17.33
N THR A 48 -1.92 -2.24 17.36
CA THR A 48 -0.50 -2.10 17.00
C THR A 48 -0.13 -2.77 15.67
N SER A 49 -1.02 -3.64 15.15
CA SER A 49 -0.81 -4.35 13.88
C SER A 49 -2.12 -4.55 13.13
N MET A 50 -2.08 -4.35 11.80
CA MET A 50 -3.21 -4.58 10.89
C MET A 50 -2.76 -5.40 9.66
N ASN A 51 -1.80 -6.33 9.84
CA ASN A 51 -1.30 -7.15 8.73
C ASN A 51 -2.42 -7.99 8.12
N ASN A 52 -2.49 -8.01 6.79
CA ASN A 52 -3.42 -8.84 6.02
C ASN A 52 -4.90 -8.64 6.41
N LEU A 53 -5.28 -7.49 6.99
CA LEU A 53 -6.63 -7.25 7.51
C LEU A 53 -7.72 -7.58 6.47
N PHE A 54 -7.52 -7.17 5.20
CA PHE A 54 -8.39 -7.44 4.06
C PHE A 54 -7.68 -8.26 2.97
N PHE A 55 -6.63 -9.01 3.33
CA PHE A 55 -5.90 -9.83 2.35
C PHE A 55 -6.86 -10.73 1.57
N ASN A 56 -6.76 -10.71 0.23
CA ASN A 56 -7.53 -11.56 -0.68
C ASN A 56 -9.07 -11.36 -0.56
N CYS A 57 -9.50 -10.14 -0.24
CA CYS A 57 -10.92 -9.75 -0.34
C CYS A 57 -11.22 -9.32 -1.79
N THR A 58 -11.17 -10.28 -2.73
CA THR A 58 -11.15 -10.03 -4.18
C THR A 58 -12.40 -9.32 -4.72
N SER A 59 -13.55 -9.43 -4.05
CA SER A 59 -14.81 -8.79 -4.45
C SER A 59 -15.05 -7.43 -3.79
N LEU A 60 -14.19 -6.98 -2.88
CA LEU A 60 -14.38 -5.74 -2.12
C LEU A 60 -14.28 -4.53 -3.06
N ILE A 61 -15.33 -3.66 -3.05
CA ILE A 61 -15.45 -2.57 -4.03
C ILE A 61 -14.98 -1.24 -3.44
N SER A 62 -15.34 -0.97 -2.19
CA SER A 62 -15.00 0.28 -1.51
C SER A 62 -14.82 0.08 -0.03
N LEU A 63 -13.97 0.92 0.57
CA LEU A 63 -13.71 0.94 2.02
C LEU A 63 -13.67 2.38 2.54
N ASP A 64 -14.35 2.61 3.65
CA ASP A 64 -14.19 3.83 4.42
C ASP A 64 -13.55 3.47 5.77
N LEU A 65 -12.26 3.79 5.91
CA LEU A 65 -11.46 3.56 7.11
C LEU A 65 -11.03 4.88 7.76
N SER A 66 -11.67 6.00 7.40
CA SER A 66 -11.39 7.34 7.95
C SER A 66 -11.63 7.44 9.47
N GLY A 67 -12.43 6.51 10.01
CA GLY A 67 -12.69 6.41 11.45
C GLY A 67 -11.65 5.61 12.24
N PHE A 68 -10.63 5.04 11.59
CA PHE A 68 -9.59 4.27 12.27
C PHE A 68 -8.54 5.20 12.90
N ASP A 69 -8.26 4.99 14.17
CA ASP A 69 -7.10 5.56 14.85
C ASP A 69 -5.91 4.62 14.64
N THR A 70 -4.90 5.06 13.89
CA THR A 70 -3.74 4.26 13.50
C THR A 70 -2.45 4.68 14.19
N ALA A 71 -2.51 5.63 15.12
CA ALA A 71 -1.33 6.24 15.75
C ALA A 71 -0.38 5.24 16.46
N LYS A 72 -0.86 4.04 16.82
CA LYS A 72 -0.04 2.99 17.43
C LYS A 72 0.33 1.86 16.47
N VAL A 73 -0.14 1.90 15.24
CA VAL A 73 0.09 0.81 14.28
C VAL A 73 1.52 0.88 13.76
N SER A 74 2.24 -0.23 13.90
CA SER A 74 3.63 -0.35 13.46
C SER A 74 3.78 -1.05 12.10
N THR A 75 2.74 -1.73 11.62
CA THR A 75 2.81 -2.50 10.37
C THR A 75 1.48 -2.63 9.66
N PHE A 76 1.50 -2.45 8.34
CA PHE A 76 0.38 -2.63 7.41
C PHE A 76 0.68 -3.67 6.33
N ASN A 77 1.59 -4.63 6.59
CA ASN A 77 1.97 -5.61 5.57
C ASN A 77 0.74 -6.34 5.00
N GLY A 78 0.61 -6.34 3.67
CA GLY A 78 -0.44 -7.04 2.95
C GLY A 78 -1.87 -6.59 3.26
N MET A 79 -2.08 -5.42 3.90
CA MET A 79 -3.39 -5.03 4.43
C MET A 79 -4.52 -5.09 3.41
N PHE A 80 -4.25 -4.68 2.17
CA PHE A 80 -5.20 -4.73 1.04
C PHE A 80 -4.71 -5.61 -0.10
N GLN A 81 -3.74 -6.49 0.17
CA GLN A 81 -3.16 -7.35 -0.85
C GLN A 81 -4.24 -8.21 -1.52
N TYR A 82 -4.28 -8.18 -2.85
CA TYR A 82 -5.27 -8.86 -3.69
C TYR A 82 -6.73 -8.43 -3.47
N CYS A 83 -6.97 -7.19 -3.03
CA CYS A 83 -8.29 -6.57 -3.14
C CYS A 83 -8.54 -6.14 -4.60
N GLU A 84 -8.69 -7.12 -5.48
CA GLU A 84 -8.67 -6.94 -6.94
C GLU A 84 -9.77 -6.02 -7.47
N SER A 85 -10.94 -5.96 -6.80
CA SER A 85 -12.09 -5.15 -7.20
C SER A 85 -12.16 -3.79 -6.51
N LEU A 86 -11.21 -3.47 -5.62
CA LEU A 86 -11.22 -2.24 -4.85
C LEU A 86 -11.00 -1.03 -5.78
N ILE A 87 -11.97 -0.09 -5.75
CA ILE A 87 -11.95 1.13 -6.58
C ILE A 87 -11.66 2.36 -5.71
N ASN A 88 -12.32 2.42 -4.54
CA ASN A 88 -12.22 3.57 -3.65
C ASN A 88 -11.86 3.14 -2.24
N ILE A 89 -10.92 3.87 -1.65
CA ILE A 89 -10.55 3.71 -0.24
C ILE A 89 -10.36 5.09 0.39
N LYS A 90 -10.90 5.28 1.62
CA LYS A 90 -10.69 6.49 2.40
C LYS A 90 -9.78 6.21 3.58
N LEU A 91 -8.67 6.93 3.65
CA LEU A 91 -7.61 6.84 4.66
C LEU A 91 -7.31 8.21 5.30
N ASP A 92 -8.26 9.16 5.25
CA ASP A 92 -8.04 10.60 5.49
C ASP A 92 -7.40 10.96 6.84
N ASN A 93 -7.67 10.19 7.88
CA ASN A 93 -7.23 10.49 9.25
C ASN A 93 -6.12 9.54 9.75
N TRP A 94 -5.46 8.83 8.85
CA TRP A 94 -4.43 7.90 9.25
C TRP A 94 -3.16 8.60 9.69
N ASP A 95 -2.70 8.26 10.88
CA ASP A 95 -1.36 8.57 11.38
C ASP A 95 -0.47 7.35 11.13
N THR A 96 0.52 7.50 10.26
CA THR A 96 1.46 6.43 9.92
C THR A 96 2.87 6.67 10.48
N SER A 97 3.03 7.68 11.35
CA SER A 97 4.32 8.09 11.90
C SER A 97 5.05 6.98 12.69
N TYR A 98 4.31 5.98 13.17
CA TYR A 98 4.87 4.83 13.90
C TYR A 98 5.09 3.58 13.04
N VAL A 99 4.77 3.66 11.73
CA VAL A 99 4.82 2.52 10.83
C VAL A 99 6.23 2.26 10.34
N SER A 100 6.69 1.02 10.49
CA SER A 100 8.00 0.56 10.04
C SER A 100 7.96 -0.35 8.82
N LYS A 101 6.78 -0.92 8.47
CA LYS A 101 6.63 -1.86 7.36
C LYS A 101 5.32 -1.65 6.61
N MET A 102 5.42 -1.56 5.27
CA MET A 102 4.30 -1.41 4.32
C MET A 102 4.40 -2.39 3.15
N GLU A 103 5.03 -3.57 3.36
CA GLU A 103 5.23 -4.56 2.31
C GLU A 103 3.88 -5.04 1.75
N SER A 104 3.77 -5.10 0.43
CA SER A 104 2.58 -5.61 -0.28
C SER A 104 1.26 -4.93 0.09
N MET A 105 1.28 -3.72 0.69
CA MET A 105 0.07 -3.09 1.25
C MET A 105 -1.07 -2.99 0.24
N PHE A 106 -0.77 -2.64 -1.01
CA PHE A 106 -1.75 -2.53 -2.12
C PHE A 106 -1.48 -3.52 -3.25
N GLU A 107 -0.61 -4.51 -3.05
CA GLU A 107 -0.28 -5.49 -4.09
C GLU A 107 -1.55 -6.12 -4.68
N GLY A 108 -1.68 -6.10 -6.01
CA GLY A 108 -2.82 -6.70 -6.70
C GLY A 108 -4.13 -5.95 -6.58
N CYS A 109 -4.14 -4.68 -6.14
CA CYS A 109 -5.32 -3.80 -6.20
C CYS A 109 -5.53 -3.33 -7.65
N LYS A 110 -6.05 -4.21 -8.50
CA LYS A 110 -6.06 -4.04 -9.97
C LYS A 110 -6.97 -2.91 -10.47
N LYS A 111 -7.98 -2.48 -9.69
CA LYS A 111 -8.98 -1.49 -10.11
C LYS A 111 -8.84 -0.12 -9.47
N ILE A 112 -7.94 0.06 -8.52
CA ILE A 112 -7.63 1.40 -7.97
C ILE A 112 -6.97 2.24 -9.08
N THR A 113 -7.53 3.43 -9.36
CA THR A 113 -7.00 4.36 -10.36
C THR A 113 -6.13 5.45 -9.73
N SER A 114 -6.38 5.78 -8.48
CA SER A 114 -5.58 6.75 -7.69
C SER A 114 -5.65 6.41 -6.20
N LEU A 115 -4.64 6.85 -5.46
CA LEU A 115 -4.56 6.73 -4.01
C LEU A 115 -4.14 8.08 -3.42
N ASP A 116 -4.89 8.58 -2.44
CA ASP A 116 -4.45 9.72 -1.65
C ASP A 116 -3.60 9.23 -0.47
N LEU A 117 -2.29 9.38 -0.60
CA LEU A 117 -1.29 9.05 0.41
C LEU A 117 -0.58 10.31 0.94
N SER A 118 -1.14 11.50 0.69
CA SER A 118 -0.54 12.78 1.05
C SER A 118 -0.33 12.98 2.57
N LYS A 119 -1.03 12.21 3.39
CA LYS A 119 -0.91 12.22 4.86
C LYS A 119 0.01 11.13 5.41
N PHE A 120 0.51 10.24 4.54
CA PHE A 120 1.38 9.16 5.01
C PHE A 120 2.76 9.72 5.39
N ASP A 121 3.15 9.46 6.62
CA ASP A 121 4.51 9.65 7.11
C ASP A 121 5.25 8.31 7.05
N SER A 122 6.34 8.27 6.31
CA SER A 122 7.12 7.05 6.09
C SER A 122 8.54 7.11 6.68
N HIS A 123 8.83 8.08 7.56
CA HIS A 123 10.18 8.31 8.07
C HIS A 123 10.78 7.13 8.88
N LEU A 124 9.95 6.23 9.42
CA LEU A 124 10.40 5.00 10.10
C LEU A 124 10.33 3.76 9.21
N VAL A 125 9.83 3.86 7.98
CA VAL A 125 9.62 2.69 7.13
C VAL A 125 10.94 2.13 6.63
N THR A 126 11.14 0.83 6.83
CA THR A 126 12.34 0.10 6.42
C THR A 126 12.10 -0.84 5.23
N SER A 127 10.85 -1.18 4.94
CA SER A 127 10.49 -2.04 3.81
C SER A 127 9.20 -1.57 3.14
N MET A 128 9.26 -1.42 1.81
CA MET A 128 8.15 -1.09 0.90
C MET A 128 8.06 -2.09 -0.26
N GLY A 129 8.69 -3.28 -0.13
CA GLY A 129 8.68 -4.28 -1.18
C GLY A 129 7.25 -4.60 -1.63
N LYS A 130 7.01 -4.68 -2.94
CA LYS A 130 5.73 -5.02 -3.57
C LYS A 130 4.56 -4.09 -3.25
N MET A 131 4.80 -2.91 -2.63
CA MET A 131 3.72 -2.06 -2.11
C MET A 131 2.64 -1.77 -3.15
N PHE A 132 3.02 -1.53 -4.41
CA PHE A 132 2.10 -1.26 -5.53
C PHE A 132 2.18 -2.30 -6.65
N LYS A 133 2.79 -3.46 -6.39
CA LYS A 133 2.91 -4.53 -7.38
C LYS A 133 1.55 -4.92 -7.95
N ASN A 134 1.44 -5.02 -9.29
CA ASN A 134 0.21 -5.39 -10.01
C ASN A 134 -0.98 -4.44 -9.77
N CYS A 135 -0.74 -3.18 -9.41
CA CYS A 135 -1.75 -2.14 -9.39
C CYS A 135 -2.01 -1.62 -10.83
N ASN A 136 -2.49 -2.52 -11.70
CA ASN A 136 -2.58 -2.25 -13.14
C ASN A 136 -3.54 -1.13 -13.50
N GLY A 137 -4.52 -0.83 -12.64
CA GLY A 137 -5.48 0.26 -12.83
C GLY A 137 -4.95 1.64 -12.49
N LEU A 138 -3.82 1.72 -11.77
CA LEU A 138 -3.30 2.97 -11.22
C LEU A 138 -2.84 3.91 -12.35
N GLU A 139 -3.50 5.07 -12.48
CA GLU A 139 -3.26 6.08 -13.50
C GLU A 139 -2.40 7.23 -12.97
N SER A 140 -2.51 7.52 -11.68
CA SER A 140 -1.73 8.55 -11.00
C SER A 140 -1.34 8.12 -9.58
N LEU A 141 -0.15 8.51 -9.13
CA LEU A 141 0.35 8.25 -7.78
C LEU A 141 1.26 9.40 -7.36
N ASP A 142 0.86 10.14 -6.33
CA ASP A 142 1.71 11.13 -5.67
C ASP A 142 2.26 10.55 -4.36
N ILE A 143 3.57 10.37 -4.34
CA ILE A 143 4.35 9.88 -3.19
C ILE A 143 5.53 10.81 -2.90
N SER A 144 5.44 12.06 -3.33
CA SER A 144 6.49 13.08 -3.13
C SER A 144 6.78 13.38 -1.65
N ASN A 145 5.81 13.09 -0.76
CA ASN A 145 5.95 13.19 0.69
C ASN A 145 6.67 12.00 1.34
N PHE A 146 6.93 10.91 0.60
CA PHE A 146 7.57 9.73 1.20
C PHE A 146 9.03 10.00 1.55
N ASN A 147 9.38 9.75 2.81
CA ASN A 147 10.77 9.67 3.27
C ASN A 147 11.25 8.22 3.16
N THR A 148 12.26 7.98 2.34
CA THR A 148 12.79 6.64 2.09
C THR A 148 14.21 6.43 2.63
N GLU A 149 14.72 7.36 3.45
CA GLU A 149 16.08 7.30 3.99
C GLU A 149 16.41 6.03 4.77
N LEU A 150 15.41 5.38 5.39
CA LEU A 150 15.59 4.13 6.15
C LEU A 150 15.20 2.89 5.35
N VAL A 151 14.65 3.03 4.14
CA VAL A 151 14.18 1.90 3.34
C VAL A 151 15.36 1.07 2.83
N THR A 152 15.29 -0.23 3.07
CA THR A 152 16.29 -1.21 2.62
C THR A 152 15.73 -2.18 1.58
N ASP A 153 14.40 -2.33 1.48
CA ASP A 153 13.74 -3.24 0.56
C ASP A 153 12.68 -2.52 -0.28
N MET A 154 12.90 -2.47 -1.60
CA MET A 154 11.98 -1.95 -2.62
C MET A 154 11.73 -3.01 -3.71
N THR A 155 11.98 -4.31 -3.42
CA THR A 155 11.78 -5.39 -4.38
C THR A 155 10.38 -5.31 -5.00
N GLU A 156 10.30 -5.28 -6.33
CA GLU A 156 9.05 -5.28 -7.11
C GLU A 156 8.05 -4.17 -6.74
N MET A 157 8.49 -3.05 -6.11
CA MET A 157 7.60 -2.04 -5.54
C MET A 157 6.59 -1.48 -6.56
N PHE A 158 7.00 -1.28 -7.80
CA PHE A 158 6.17 -0.78 -8.91
C PHE A 158 6.11 -1.77 -10.07
N TYR A 159 6.22 -3.07 -9.78
CA TYR A 159 6.13 -4.11 -10.80
C TYR A 159 4.73 -4.14 -11.43
N SER A 160 4.62 -4.04 -12.76
CA SER A 160 3.35 -4.09 -13.51
C SER A 160 2.30 -3.06 -13.05
N VAL A 161 2.69 -1.77 -13.00
CA VAL A 161 1.76 -0.63 -12.83
C VAL A 161 1.43 -0.02 -14.20
N ASN A 162 0.92 -0.83 -15.12
CA ASN A 162 0.92 -0.58 -16.57
C ASN A 162 0.15 0.67 -17.04
N ASN A 163 -0.83 1.16 -16.28
CA ASN A 163 -1.57 2.39 -16.61
C ASN A 163 -0.88 3.65 -16.10
N LEU A 164 0.07 3.52 -15.18
CA LEU A 164 0.85 4.66 -14.67
C LEU A 164 1.84 5.10 -15.75
N LYS A 165 1.72 6.37 -16.20
CA LYS A 165 2.56 6.91 -17.26
C LYS A 165 3.78 7.65 -16.73
N GLN A 166 3.62 8.30 -15.59
CA GLN A 166 4.68 9.08 -14.95
C GLN A 166 4.74 8.81 -13.45
N LEU A 167 5.96 8.76 -12.92
CA LEU A 167 6.21 8.59 -11.49
C LEU A 167 7.39 9.47 -11.07
N ASP A 168 7.17 10.34 -10.09
CA ASP A 168 8.22 11.19 -9.55
C ASP A 168 8.84 10.54 -8.30
N LEU A 169 10.09 10.13 -8.42
CA LEU A 169 10.91 9.56 -7.36
C LEU A 169 12.09 10.46 -7.00
N SER A 170 12.09 11.73 -7.44
CA SER A 170 13.20 12.66 -7.19
C SER A 170 13.40 12.96 -5.69
N SER A 171 12.36 12.79 -4.85
CA SER A 171 12.46 12.91 -3.40
C SER A 171 13.03 11.67 -2.71
N PHE A 172 12.96 10.50 -3.35
CA PHE A 172 13.42 9.24 -2.76
C PHE A 172 14.92 9.24 -2.50
N ASP A 173 15.31 8.64 -1.40
CA ASP A 173 16.70 8.29 -1.11
C ASP A 173 16.86 6.78 -1.12
N THR A 174 17.55 6.24 -2.11
CA THR A 174 17.73 4.80 -2.28
C THR A 174 19.12 4.30 -1.91
N ARG A 175 19.95 5.15 -1.29
CA ARG A 175 21.35 4.81 -0.96
C ARG A 175 21.46 3.63 0.01
N LYS A 176 20.45 3.42 0.89
CA LYS A 176 20.38 2.26 1.81
C LYS A 176 19.64 1.05 1.22
N VAL A 177 18.99 1.20 0.08
CA VAL A 177 18.24 0.09 -0.54
C VAL A 177 19.24 -0.98 -1.00
N ASN A 178 19.09 -2.19 -0.50
CA ASN A 178 19.94 -3.34 -0.86
C ASN A 178 19.13 -4.50 -1.47
N LYS A 179 17.79 -4.43 -1.43
CA LYS A 179 16.87 -5.32 -2.14
C LYS A 179 16.04 -4.48 -3.11
N TYR A 180 16.37 -4.57 -4.40
CA TYR A 180 15.79 -3.74 -5.46
C TYR A 180 15.50 -4.54 -6.74
N THR A 181 15.34 -5.87 -6.64
CA THR A 181 15.04 -6.71 -7.80
C THR A 181 13.70 -6.30 -8.40
N ASP A 182 13.70 -6.10 -9.73
CA ASP A 182 12.50 -5.85 -10.54
C ASP A 182 11.59 -4.71 -10.05
N ILE A 183 12.16 -3.64 -9.46
CA ILE A 183 11.35 -2.50 -8.96
C ILE A 183 10.30 -2.07 -9.98
N PHE A 184 10.67 -1.98 -11.26
CA PHE A 184 9.81 -1.55 -12.37
C PHE A 184 9.53 -2.66 -13.39
N GLY A 185 9.77 -3.92 -13.07
CA GLY A 185 9.54 -5.04 -13.96
C GLY A 185 8.11 -5.06 -14.51
N GLY A 186 7.94 -5.54 -15.73
CA GLY A 186 6.62 -5.68 -16.35
C GLY A 186 5.95 -4.37 -16.77
N ASN A 187 6.64 -3.22 -16.71
CA ASN A 187 6.13 -1.94 -17.19
C ASN A 187 6.59 -1.67 -18.62
N ASN A 188 5.66 -1.15 -19.43
CA ASN A 188 5.94 -0.66 -20.77
C ASN A 188 5.54 0.82 -20.83
N ASN A 189 6.47 1.72 -21.17
CA ASN A 189 6.23 3.16 -21.30
C ASN A 189 5.98 3.92 -19.96
N LEU A 190 6.65 3.54 -18.88
CA LEU A 190 6.66 4.30 -17.64
C LEU A 190 7.83 5.33 -17.68
N GLU A 191 7.50 6.60 -17.49
CA GLU A 191 8.48 7.67 -17.31
C GLU A 191 8.70 7.91 -15.82
N ILE A 192 9.96 7.86 -15.38
CA ILE A 192 10.33 8.14 -13.98
C ILE A 192 11.23 9.36 -13.88
N ASN A 193 10.91 10.25 -12.95
CA ASN A 193 11.78 11.35 -12.57
C ASN A 193 12.63 10.94 -11.36
N ILE A 194 13.92 11.11 -11.45
CA ILE A 194 14.88 10.73 -10.40
C ILE A 194 15.87 11.86 -10.10
N ASN A 195 16.48 11.80 -8.93
CA ASN A 195 17.71 12.52 -8.58
C ASN A 195 18.85 11.50 -8.52
N LYS A 196 19.85 11.62 -9.40
CA LYS A 196 20.95 10.64 -9.51
C LYS A 196 21.73 10.46 -8.22
N ASP A 197 21.94 11.53 -7.47
CA ASP A 197 22.72 11.48 -6.24
C ASP A 197 22.01 10.73 -5.12
N LYS A 198 20.67 10.75 -5.14
CA LYS A 198 19.81 10.06 -4.16
C LYS A 198 19.36 8.69 -4.63
N ASN A 199 19.32 8.42 -5.94
CA ASN A 199 18.74 7.21 -6.52
C ASN A 199 19.74 6.30 -7.26
N PRO A 200 20.96 6.05 -6.75
CA PRO A 200 21.97 5.30 -7.49
C PRO A 200 21.52 3.86 -7.81
N ASN A 201 20.73 3.23 -6.95
CA ASN A 201 20.33 1.82 -7.11
C ASN A 201 19.16 1.64 -8.06
N ILE A 202 18.31 2.66 -8.26
CA ILE A 202 17.21 2.62 -9.23
C ILE A 202 17.72 2.49 -10.66
N ILE A 203 18.82 3.18 -10.98
CA ILE A 203 19.37 3.26 -12.33
C ILE A 203 19.96 1.92 -12.80
N LEU A 204 20.43 1.09 -11.86
CA LEU A 204 21.19 -0.13 -12.18
C LEU A 204 20.37 -1.26 -12.83
N ASN A 205 19.05 -1.28 -12.66
CA ASN A 205 18.17 -2.38 -13.08
C ASN A 205 16.87 -1.88 -13.72
N LEU A 206 17.00 -1.03 -14.74
CA LEU A 206 15.82 -0.55 -15.47
C LEU A 206 15.43 -1.56 -16.55
N PRO A 207 14.16 -1.97 -16.60
CA PRO A 207 13.67 -2.79 -17.68
C PRO A 207 13.59 -1.98 -18.99
N GLU A 208 13.59 -2.70 -20.12
CA GLU A 208 13.30 -2.12 -21.43
C GLU A 208 11.91 -1.44 -21.40
N GLY A 209 11.81 -0.21 -21.92
CA GLY A 209 10.55 0.56 -21.94
C GLY A 209 10.31 1.50 -20.75
N VAL A 210 11.21 1.55 -19.76
CA VAL A 210 11.18 2.59 -18.71
C VAL A 210 12.10 3.74 -19.11
N ILE A 211 11.57 4.97 -19.09
CA ILE A 211 12.28 6.20 -19.47
C ILE A 211 12.66 6.96 -18.20
N ILE A 212 13.92 7.40 -18.13
CA ILE A 212 14.40 8.24 -17.01
C ILE A 212 14.46 9.71 -17.43
N ASN A 213 13.91 10.56 -16.57
CA ASN A 213 14.10 12.00 -16.60
C ASN A 213 14.89 12.41 -15.34
N GLU A 214 16.04 13.02 -15.54
CA GLU A 214 16.88 13.47 -14.43
C GLU A 214 16.45 14.86 -13.98
N LYS A 215 16.19 15.00 -12.69
CA LYS A 215 16.04 16.30 -12.04
C LYS A 215 17.33 16.65 -11.31
N SER A 216 17.80 17.86 -11.56
CA SER A 216 18.95 18.46 -10.88
C SER A 216 18.62 18.81 -9.43
#